data_261c7be63cfa58a39029f71f4efd861c
#
_entry.id   261c7be63cfa58a39029f71f4efd861c
#
_cell.length_a   1.000
_cell.length_b   1.000
_cell.length_c   1.000
_cell.angle_alpha   90.00
_cell.angle_beta   90.00
_cell.angle_gamma   90.00
#
_symmetry.space_group_name_H-M   'P 1'
#
loop_
_entity.id
_entity.type
_entity.pdbx_description
1 polymer ?
#
loop_
_entity_poly.entity_id
_entity_poly.type
_entity_poly.pdbx_seq_one_letter_code
_entity_poly.pdbx_strand_id
1 'polypeptide(L)'
;MKELLTPEALLTNLKDVRALTRKVIEAFPEKDLFEVNIANLRPFSAMVEEFLRVMDYLFKERFQEQHTLFLEGAFPTTKTEVLALWDRATEILDREWTKVGDYTQPLTIYQMTFSFAQWILYFIENESHHRGQGYTYLRALGIEPPFFWARESFN
;
A
#
# COMPACT_ATOMS: atom_id res chain seq x y z
N MET A 1 -6.92 -12.58 -27.91
CA MET A 1 -7.22 -11.25 -27.31
C MET A 1 -5.91 -10.65 -26.86
N LYS A 2 -5.62 -9.39 -27.18
CA LYS A 2 -4.45 -8.73 -26.58
C LYS A 2 -4.74 -8.58 -25.10
N GLU A 3 -3.76 -8.95 -24.27
CA GLU A 3 -3.81 -8.76 -22.82
C GLU A 3 -3.92 -7.25 -22.55
N LEU A 4 -4.96 -6.83 -21.83
CA LEU A 4 -5.21 -5.41 -21.55
C LEU A 4 -4.30 -4.85 -20.47
N LEU A 5 -3.79 -5.73 -19.58
CA LEU A 5 -2.91 -5.37 -18.48
C LEU A 5 -1.94 -6.53 -18.24
N THR A 6 -0.64 -6.26 -18.41
CA THR A 6 0.38 -7.24 -18.12
C THR A 6 0.75 -7.24 -16.63
N PRO A 7 1.32 -8.34 -16.09
CA PRO A 7 1.85 -8.37 -14.72
C PRO A 7 2.85 -7.24 -14.43
N GLU A 8 3.71 -6.92 -15.38
CA GLU A 8 4.72 -5.84 -15.26
C GLU A 8 4.07 -4.46 -15.19
N ALA A 9 3.05 -4.20 -16.03
CA ALA A 9 2.31 -2.95 -16.01
C ALA A 9 1.52 -2.79 -14.70
N LEU A 10 0.96 -3.89 -14.18
CA LEU A 10 0.27 -3.91 -12.90
C LEU A 10 1.23 -3.61 -11.73
N LEU A 11 2.41 -4.24 -11.73
CA LEU A 11 3.44 -3.99 -10.72
C LEU A 11 3.92 -2.53 -10.77
N THR A 12 4.18 -2.00 -11.96
CA THR A 12 4.58 -0.60 -12.15
C THR A 12 3.55 0.35 -11.55
N ASN A 13 2.27 0.13 -11.86
CA ASN A 13 1.19 0.95 -11.31
C ASN A 13 1.10 0.86 -9.78
N LEU A 14 1.23 -0.33 -9.21
CA LEU A 14 1.24 -0.53 -7.75
C LEU A 14 2.43 0.21 -7.12
N LYS A 15 3.64 0.10 -7.70
CA LYS A 15 4.83 0.79 -7.19
C LYS A 15 4.72 2.31 -7.25
N ASP A 16 4.16 2.87 -8.30
CA ASP A 16 3.89 4.31 -8.40
C ASP A 16 2.93 4.80 -7.31
N VAL A 17 1.88 4.03 -7.05
CA VAL A 17 0.92 4.33 -5.97
C VAL A 17 1.63 4.31 -4.62
N ARG A 18 2.46 3.29 -4.35
CA ARG A 18 3.23 3.13 -3.11
C ARG A 18 4.29 4.23 -2.95
N ALA A 19 4.98 4.63 -4.02
CA ALA A 19 5.94 5.73 -3.98
C ALA A 19 5.28 7.06 -3.58
N LEU A 20 4.07 7.31 -4.09
CA LEU A 20 3.30 8.50 -3.71
C LEU A 20 2.82 8.43 -2.26
N THR A 21 2.39 7.27 -1.78
CA THR A 21 2.02 7.05 -0.37
C THR A 21 3.23 7.27 0.55
N ARG A 22 4.41 6.81 0.15
CA ARG A 22 5.67 7.08 0.87
C ARG A 22 5.92 8.56 1.07
N LYS A 23 5.76 9.37 0.01
CA LYS A 23 5.89 10.83 0.08
C LYS A 23 4.87 11.46 1.05
N VAL A 24 3.67 10.90 1.14
CA VAL A 24 2.67 11.35 2.11
C VAL A 24 3.09 11.03 3.54
N ILE A 25 3.58 9.80 3.81
CA ILE A 25 4.12 9.43 5.13
C ILE A 25 5.24 10.39 5.54
N GLU A 26 6.16 10.68 4.63
CA GLU A 26 7.30 11.57 4.86
C GLU A 26 6.87 13.02 5.19
N ALA A 27 5.82 13.51 4.52
CA ALA A 27 5.29 14.86 4.71
C ALA A 27 4.63 15.10 6.08
N PHE A 28 4.14 14.04 6.74
CA PHE A 28 3.56 14.19 8.07
C PHE A 28 4.62 14.57 9.11
N PRO A 29 4.33 15.52 10.03
CA PRO A 29 5.11 15.63 11.27
C PRO A 29 5.06 14.32 12.06
N GLU A 30 6.12 14.02 12.80
CA GLU A 30 6.26 12.75 13.57
C GLU A 30 5.01 12.43 14.40
N LYS A 31 4.61 13.37 15.23
CA LYS A 31 3.44 13.19 16.12
C LYS A 31 2.14 13.03 15.34
N ASP A 32 1.93 13.85 14.33
CA ASP A 32 0.66 13.94 13.60
C ASP A 32 0.40 12.70 12.75
N LEU A 33 1.44 11.99 12.31
CA LEU A 33 1.32 10.71 11.61
C LEU A 33 0.53 9.68 12.45
N PHE A 34 0.72 9.69 13.77
CA PHE A 34 0.14 8.71 14.70
C PHE A 34 -1.09 9.21 15.47
N GLU A 35 -1.28 10.52 15.57
CA GLU A 35 -2.29 11.07 16.47
C GLU A 35 -3.41 11.86 15.74
N VAL A 36 -3.14 12.44 14.56
CA VAL A 36 -4.13 13.24 13.85
C VAL A 36 -5.33 12.40 13.43
N ASN A 37 -6.49 12.87 13.87
CA ASN A 37 -7.79 12.25 13.67
C ASN A 37 -8.79 13.36 13.35
N ILE A 38 -9.42 13.31 12.20
CA ILE A 38 -10.44 14.25 11.76
C ILE A 38 -11.73 13.50 11.52
N ALA A 39 -12.84 14.01 12.01
CA ALA A 39 -14.17 13.43 11.80
C ALA A 39 -14.28 11.95 12.21
N ASN A 40 -13.62 11.56 13.29
CA ASN A 40 -13.55 10.18 13.81
C ASN A 40 -12.89 9.17 12.85
N LEU A 41 -12.16 9.64 11.85
CA LEU A 41 -11.30 8.77 11.04
C LEU A 41 -10.03 8.42 11.84
N ARG A 42 -9.49 7.23 11.59
CA ARG A 42 -8.25 6.77 12.25
C ARG A 42 -7.03 7.57 11.77
N PRO A 43 -5.93 7.60 12.54
CA PRO A 43 -4.67 8.23 12.11
C PRO A 43 -4.13 7.62 10.82
N PHE A 44 -3.33 8.40 10.08
CA PHE A 44 -2.79 7.92 8.80
C PHE A 44 -1.84 6.73 8.97
N SER A 45 -1.11 6.64 10.09
CA SER A 45 -0.29 5.47 10.44
C SER A 45 -1.10 4.16 10.46
N ALA A 46 -2.32 4.19 11.00
CA ALA A 46 -3.19 3.01 11.01
C ALA A 46 -3.71 2.62 9.61
N MET A 47 -3.81 3.59 8.69
CA MET A 47 -4.10 3.32 7.28
C MET A 47 -2.89 2.67 6.59
N VAL A 48 -1.68 3.17 6.87
CA VAL A 48 -0.42 2.58 6.37
C VAL A 48 -0.24 1.15 6.87
N GLU A 49 -0.54 0.88 8.14
CA GLU A 49 -0.53 -0.48 8.69
C GLU A 49 -1.47 -1.41 7.90
N GLU A 50 -2.69 -0.95 7.63
CA GLU A 50 -3.66 -1.73 6.84
C GLU A 50 -3.12 -2.09 5.46
N PHE A 51 -2.47 -1.15 4.74
CA PHE A 51 -1.92 -1.43 3.41
C PHE A 51 -0.91 -2.59 3.41
N LEU A 52 -0.11 -2.70 4.47
CA LEU A 52 0.85 -3.79 4.62
C LEU A 52 0.15 -5.11 4.99
N ARG A 53 -0.83 -5.07 5.89
CA ARG A 53 -1.54 -6.28 6.32
C ARG A 53 -2.40 -6.88 5.22
N VAL A 54 -3.07 -6.08 4.39
CA VAL A 54 -3.86 -6.61 3.27
C VAL A 54 -2.97 -7.25 2.21
N MET A 55 -1.75 -6.73 2.00
CA MET A 55 -0.76 -7.38 1.15
C MET A 55 -0.30 -8.71 1.75
N ASP A 56 -0.07 -8.79 3.07
CA ASP A 56 0.24 -10.05 3.74
C ASP A 56 -0.86 -11.10 3.53
N TYR A 57 -2.12 -10.72 3.67
CA TYR A 57 -3.25 -11.66 3.43
C TYR A 57 -3.24 -12.19 2.00
N LEU A 58 -3.06 -11.32 1.00
CA LEU A 58 -3.03 -11.74 -0.39
C LEU A 58 -1.89 -12.72 -0.68
N PHE A 59 -0.68 -12.40 -0.25
CA PHE A 59 0.49 -13.23 -0.54
C PHE A 59 0.47 -14.54 0.25
N LYS A 60 -0.05 -14.54 1.49
CA LYS A 60 -0.31 -15.77 2.25
C LYS A 60 -1.26 -16.70 1.52
N GLU A 61 -2.40 -16.20 1.07
CA GLU A 61 -3.37 -16.97 0.31
C GLU A 61 -2.77 -17.46 -1.02
N ARG A 62 -2.00 -16.62 -1.70
CA ARG A 62 -1.38 -16.99 -2.98
C ARG A 62 -0.34 -18.09 -2.83
N PHE A 63 0.49 -18.04 -1.80
CA PHE A 63 1.60 -18.99 -1.59
C PHE A 63 1.26 -20.12 -0.61
N GLN A 64 0.10 -20.10 0.04
CA GLN A 64 -0.30 -21.04 1.10
C GLN A 64 0.72 -21.04 2.25
N GLU A 65 1.25 -19.89 2.60
CA GLU A 65 2.25 -19.72 3.66
C GLU A 65 1.61 -19.31 4.98
N GLN A 66 2.29 -19.63 6.10
CA GLN A 66 1.78 -19.34 7.45
C GLN A 66 2.34 -18.03 8.03
N HIS A 67 3.50 -17.57 7.55
CA HIS A 67 4.16 -16.37 8.07
C HIS A 67 3.90 -15.12 7.20
N THR A 68 4.03 -13.96 7.84
CA THR A 68 3.88 -12.66 7.19
C THR A 68 5.17 -12.29 6.44
N LEU A 69 5.00 -11.60 5.31
CA LEU A 69 6.11 -11.13 4.48
C LEU A 69 6.38 -9.63 4.69
N PHE A 70 5.31 -8.83 4.81
CA PHE A 70 5.39 -7.36 4.78
C PHE A 70 5.41 -6.72 6.17
N LEU A 71 4.61 -7.24 7.11
CA LEU A 71 4.54 -6.73 8.46
C LEU A 71 4.51 -7.86 9.49
N GLU A 72 5.66 -8.17 10.07
CA GLU A 72 5.78 -9.11 11.18
C GLU A 72 5.65 -8.36 12.51
N GLY A 73 4.76 -8.85 13.39
CA GLY A 73 4.57 -8.30 14.71
C GLY A 73 3.81 -6.99 14.78
N ALA A 74 4.20 -6.12 15.72
CA ALA A 74 3.57 -4.82 15.93
C ALA A 74 4.01 -3.80 14.88
N PHE A 75 3.10 -2.88 14.53
CA PHE A 75 3.43 -1.75 13.66
C PHE A 75 4.38 -0.77 14.39
N PRO A 76 5.36 -0.18 13.69
CA PRO A 76 6.31 0.78 14.28
C PRO A 76 5.63 2.02 14.87
N THR A 77 6.29 2.63 15.85
CA THR A 77 5.80 3.82 16.57
C THR A 77 6.56 5.10 16.22
N THR A 78 7.57 5.03 15.34
CA THR A 78 8.29 6.19 14.83
C THR A 78 8.17 6.29 13.31
N LYS A 79 8.14 7.51 12.77
CA LYS A 79 8.06 7.74 11.33
C LYS A 79 9.26 7.14 10.58
N THR A 80 10.44 7.24 11.15
CA THR A 80 11.67 6.67 10.56
C THR A 80 11.54 5.16 10.38
N GLU A 81 11.03 4.45 11.37
CA GLU A 81 10.82 3.00 11.27
C GLU A 81 9.67 2.65 10.31
N VAL A 82 8.60 3.48 10.27
CA VAL A 82 7.51 3.30 9.29
C VAL A 82 8.03 3.44 7.87
N LEU A 83 8.85 4.45 7.58
CA LEU A 83 9.47 4.64 6.26
C LEU A 83 10.40 3.47 5.90
N ALA A 84 11.24 3.03 6.83
CA ALA A 84 12.11 1.87 6.61
C ALA A 84 11.32 0.57 6.37
N LEU A 85 10.22 0.36 7.10
CA LEU A 85 9.32 -0.76 6.89
C LEU A 85 8.65 -0.68 5.51
N TRP A 86 8.19 0.50 5.11
CA TRP A 86 7.55 0.73 3.82
C TRP A 86 8.48 0.44 2.64
N ASP A 87 9.74 0.92 2.73
CA ASP A 87 10.77 0.69 1.73
C ASP A 87 11.12 -0.81 1.62
N ARG A 88 11.35 -1.48 2.76
CA ARG A 88 11.55 -2.92 2.81
C ARG A 88 10.37 -3.71 2.24
N ALA A 89 9.14 -3.30 2.54
CA ALA A 89 7.94 -3.94 2.00
C ALA A 89 7.86 -3.81 0.47
N THR A 90 8.34 -2.71 -0.11
CA THR A 90 8.41 -2.53 -1.57
C THR A 90 9.47 -3.44 -2.20
N GLU A 91 10.63 -3.63 -1.55
CA GLU A 91 11.65 -4.60 -2.00
C GLU A 91 11.14 -6.04 -1.92
N ILE A 92 10.41 -6.38 -0.86
CA ILE A 92 9.76 -7.70 -0.72
C ILE A 92 8.75 -7.92 -1.86
N LEU A 93 7.93 -6.91 -2.15
CA LEU A 93 6.98 -6.97 -3.25
C LEU A 93 7.65 -7.29 -4.59
N ASP A 94 8.74 -6.62 -4.93
CA ASP A 94 9.51 -6.88 -6.16
C ASP A 94 10.00 -8.33 -6.22
N ARG A 95 10.55 -8.83 -5.12
CA ARG A 95 11.07 -10.20 -5.03
C ARG A 95 9.97 -11.25 -5.13
N GLU A 96 8.87 -11.05 -4.43
CA GLU A 96 7.77 -12.03 -4.38
C GLU A 96 6.90 -11.99 -5.64
N TRP A 97 6.85 -10.86 -6.35
CA TRP A 97 6.05 -10.69 -7.56
C TRP A 97 6.36 -11.75 -8.62
N THR A 98 7.64 -12.03 -8.85
CA THR A 98 8.07 -13.01 -9.87
C THR A 98 7.66 -14.44 -9.54
N LYS A 99 7.31 -14.72 -8.27
CA LYS A 99 6.89 -16.06 -7.80
C LYS A 99 5.38 -16.28 -7.94
N VAL A 100 4.60 -15.24 -8.22
CA VAL A 100 3.13 -15.33 -8.30
C VAL A 100 2.68 -16.33 -9.37
N GLY A 101 3.34 -16.34 -10.53
CA GLY A 101 3.04 -17.25 -11.64
C GLY A 101 1.73 -16.91 -12.32
N ASP A 102 0.63 -17.52 -11.93
CA ASP A 102 -0.69 -17.27 -12.53
C ASP A 102 -1.43 -16.14 -11.81
N TYR A 103 -1.49 -14.97 -12.46
CA TYR A 103 -2.19 -13.78 -11.97
C TYR A 103 -3.71 -13.84 -12.12
N THR A 104 -4.22 -14.83 -12.86
CA THR A 104 -5.66 -15.04 -13.06
C THR A 104 -6.26 -16.00 -12.04
N GLN A 105 -5.43 -16.67 -11.24
CA GLN A 105 -5.89 -17.61 -10.22
C GLN A 105 -6.83 -16.93 -9.23
N PRO A 106 -8.03 -17.50 -8.99
CA PRO A 106 -8.97 -16.98 -8.01
C PRO A 106 -8.47 -17.24 -6.58
N LEU A 107 -8.56 -16.23 -5.73
CA LEU A 107 -8.22 -16.27 -4.33
C LEU A 107 -9.37 -15.69 -3.51
N THR A 108 -9.72 -16.34 -2.40
CA THR A 108 -10.80 -15.90 -1.51
C THR A 108 -10.23 -15.25 -0.26
N ILE A 109 -10.46 -13.94 -0.09
CA ILE A 109 -10.06 -13.16 1.08
C ILE A 109 -11.32 -12.43 1.57
N TYR A 110 -11.59 -12.43 2.87
CA TYR A 110 -12.76 -11.77 3.46
C TYR A 110 -14.11 -12.16 2.79
N GLN A 111 -14.27 -13.43 2.42
CA GLN A 111 -15.47 -13.96 1.72
C GLN A 111 -15.67 -13.40 0.29
N MET A 112 -14.74 -12.64 -0.25
CA MET A 112 -14.74 -12.17 -1.64
C MET A 112 -13.74 -12.99 -2.45
N THR A 113 -14.13 -13.38 -3.65
CA THR A 113 -13.29 -14.15 -4.57
C THR A 113 -12.95 -13.30 -5.79
N PHE A 114 -11.67 -12.97 -5.92
CA PHE A 114 -11.11 -12.25 -7.06
C PHE A 114 -9.87 -12.98 -7.57
N SER A 115 -9.47 -12.73 -8.81
CA SER A 115 -8.13 -13.14 -9.27
C SER A 115 -7.03 -12.34 -8.52
N PHE A 116 -5.80 -12.87 -8.51
CA PHE A 116 -4.69 -12.13 -7.92
C PHE A 116 -4.58 -10.70 -8.49
N ALA A 117 -4.68 -10.56 -9.82
CA ALA A 117 -4.64 -9.25 -10.46
C ALA A 117 -5.78 -8.31 -10.02
N GLN A 118 -6.99 -8.83 -9.85
CA GLN A 118 -8.13 -8.04 -9.35
C GLN A 118 -7.93 -7.61 -7.89
N TRP A 119 -7.33 -8.46 -7.05
CA TRP A 119 -6.96 -8.09 -5.68
C TRP A 119 -5.95 -6.96 -5.64
N ILE A 120 -4.94 -6.98 -6.52
CA ILE A 120 -3.98 -5.88 -6.62
C ILE A 120 -4.66 -4.59 -7.04
N LEU A 121 -5.57 -4.61 -8.02
CA LEU A 121 -6.34 -3.42 -8.41
C LEU A 121 -7.18 -2.89 -7.26
N TYR A 122 -7.85 -3.76 -6.53
CA TYR A 122 -8.61 -3.38 -5.34
C TYR A 122 -7.72 -2.74 -4.26
N PHE A 123 -6.50 -3.25 -4.03
CA PHE A 123 -5.58 -2.66 -3.06
C PHE A 123 -5.01 -1.32 -3.52
N ILE A 124 -4.77 -1.14 -4.83
CA ILE A 124 -4.42 0.17 -5.41
C ILE A 124 -5.54 1.19 -5.12
N GLU A 125 -6.79 0.77 -5.29
CA GLU A 125 -7.97 1.59 -5.04
C GLU A 125 -8.11 1.93 -3.54
N ASN A 126 -7.98 0.94 -2.67
CA ASN A 126 -7.98 1.10 -1.21
C ASN A 126 -6.87 2.05 -0.73
N GLU A 127 -5.63 1.84 -1.20
CA GLU A 127 -4.50 2.71 -0.86
C GLU A 127 -4.73 4.14 -1.36
N SER A 128 -5.25 4.31 -2.57
CA SER A 128 -5.57 5.61 -3.15
C SER A 128 -6.68 6.33 -2.38
N HIS A 129 -7.72 5.61 -1.93
CA HIS A 129 -8.79 6.13 -1.11
C HIS A 129 -8.27 6.68 0.23
N HIS A 130 -7.52 5.89 0.98
CA HIS A 130 -6.98 6.31 2.28
C HIS A 130 -5.84 7.34 2.14
N ARG A 131 -5.05 7.29 1.08
CA ARG A 131 -4.07 8.34 0.80
C ARG A 131 -4.75 9.69 0.57
N GLY A 132 -5.92 9.72 -0.09
CA GLY A 132 -6.74 10.92 -0.20
C GLY A 132 -7.16 11.50 1.15
N GLN A 133 -7.45 10.66 2.14
CA GLN A 133 -7.68 11.09 3.53
C GLN A 133 -6.40 11.69 4.14
N GLY A 134 -5.24 11.06 3.92
CA GLY A 134 -3.94 11.62 4.34
C GLY A 134 -3.67 13.01 3.75
N TYR A 135 -4.01 13.24 2.48
CA TYR A 135 -3.94 14.57 1.85
C TYR A 135 -4.82 15.60 2.56
N THR A 136 -6.02 15.18 2.96
CA THR A 136 -6.95 16.04 3.72
C THR A 136 -6.37 16.39 5.09
N TYR A 137 -5.76 15.43 5.78
CA TYR A 137 -5.11 15.67 7.07
C TYR A 137 -3.94 16.65 6.95
N LEU A 138 -3.07 16.47 5.96
CA LEU A 138 -1.95 17.40 5.73
C LEU A 138 -2.46 18.82 5.50
N ARG A 139 -3.48 19.02 4.66
CA ARG A 139 -4.08 20.33 4.45
C ARG A 139 -4.69 20.93 5.71
N ALA A 140 -5.34 20.13 6.53
CA ALA A 140 -5.88 20.58 7.81
C ALA A 140 -4.78 21.01 8.80
N LEU A 141 -3.57 20.44 8.67
CA LEU A 141 -2.37 20.85 9.40
C LEU A 141 -1.64 22.05 8.78
N GLY A 142 -2.14 22.59 7.68
CA GLY A 142 -1.48 23.68 6.93
C GLY A 142 -0.27 23.22 6.10
N ILE A 143 -0.14 21.94 5.84
CA ILE A 143 0.94 21.34 5.07
C ILE A 143 0.44 21.02 3.67
N GLU A 144 1.13 21.50 2.63
CA GLU A 144 0.83 21.14 1.24
C GLU A 144 1.22 19.67 1.00
N PRO A 145 0.28 18.80 0.61
CA PRO A 145 0.61 17.41 0.33
C PRO A 145 1.44 17.27 -0.95
N PRO A 146 2.14 16.14 -1.14
CA PRO A 146 2.87 15.87 -2.36
C PRO A 146 1.99 16.05 -3.60
N PHE A 147 2.57 16.56 -4.68
CA PHE A 147 1.82 16.76 -5.90
C PHE A 147 1.33 15.43 -6.48
N PHE A 148 0.05 15.33 -6.76
CA PHE A 148 -0.60 14.08 -7.17
C PHE A 148 0.03 13.43 -8.42
N TRP A 149 0.54 14.23 -9.35
CA TRP A 149 1.19 13.79 -10.59
C TRP A 149 2.67 13.40 -10.43
N ALA A 150 3.26 13.57 -9.24
CA ALA A 150 4.66 13.24 -8.97
C ALA A 150 4.87 11.71 -8.90
N ARG A 151 4.60 11.03 -10.00
CA ARG A 151 4.78 9.60 -10.18
C ARG A 151 6.12 9.31 -10.82
N GLU A 152 6.82 8.27 -10.35
CA GLU A 152 8.16 7.92 -10.83
C GLU A 152 8.16 7.39 -12.26
N SER A 153 7.09 6.71 -12.68
CA SER A 153 6.95 6.17 -14.04
C SER A 153 6.74 7.24 -15.13
N PHE A 154 6.54 8.51 -14.74
CA PHE A 154 6.34 9.62 -15.68
C PHE A 154 7.57 10.52 -15.82
N ASN A 155 8.68 10.19 -15.16
CA ASN A 155 9.94 10.92 -15.22
C ASN A 155 10.95 10.27 -16.17
#